data_9c76a0a83a94cfd302891c6a686a9b87
#
_entry.id   9c76a0a83a94cfd302891c6a686a9b87
#
_cell.length_a   1.000
_cell.length_b   1.000
_cell.length_c   1.000
_cell.angle_alpha   90.00
_cell.angle_beta   90.00
_cell.angle_gamma   90.00
#
_symmetry.space_group_name_H-M   'P 1'
#
loop_
_entity.id
_entity.type
_entity.pdbx_description
1 polymer ?
#
loop_
_entity_poly.entity_id
_entity_poly.type
_entity_poly.pdbx_seq_one_letter_code
_entity_poly.pdbx_strand_id
1 'polypeptide(L)'
;MYGQATPPAYRIETPRLVLRCWDPRDAPLLKEAIDASLEHLLPWMPWARDEPQSVELKMELLRQFRGRFDLDRDWSYGVFTCDESAVVGGAGLHPVSSGTPATRRHERGVREVGYWVASRFAGQGFATEAASALVRVGFELEHLERIDLHCELENVRSAAVARKLGFHEDGVLRERIARGDGSLAAKQVFSLLASEYGESPASRTRCEAYDAMGRKSLELPVERRRGSAFR
;
A
#
# COMPACT_ATOMS: atom_id res chain seq x y z
N MET A 1 -10.63 29.58 0.30
CA MET A 1 -9.74 29.00 -0.70
C MET A 1 -9.50 27.57 -0.28
N TYR A 2 -10.04 26.61 -1.02
CA TYR A 2 -9.66 25.22 -0.87
C TYR A 2 -8.20 25.13 -1.35
N GLY A 3 -7.26 24.85 -0.45
CA GLY A 3 -5.90 24.51 -0.85
C GLY A 3 -6.01 23.40 -1.89
N GLN A 4 -5.30 23.53 -2.99
CA GLN A 4 -5.26 22.50 -4.04
C GLN A 4 -4.65 21.24 -3.42
N ALA A 5 -5.52 20.36 -2.90
CA ALA A 5 -5.09 19.01 -2.58
C ALA A 5 -4.69 18.37 -3.91
N THR A 6 -3.48 17.91 -4.04
CA THR A 6 -3.06 17.13 -5.18
C THR A 6 -3.90 15.86 -5.20
N PRO A 7 -4.62 15.55 -6.27
CA PRO A 7 -5.42 14.33 -6.31
C PRO A 7 -4.50 13.10 -6.27
N PRO A 8 -4.93 11.98 -5.69
CA PRO A 8 -4.13 10.77 -5.62
C PRO A 8 -3.73 10.27 -7.00
N ALA A 9 -2.61 9.58 -7.10
CA ALA A 9 -2.24 8.89 -8.32
C ALA A 9 -3.29 7.82 -8.67
N TYR A 10 -3.92 7.91 -9.82
CA TYR A 10 -4.90 6.90 -10.28
C TYR A 10 -4.24 5.65 -10.85
N ARG A 11 -2.99 5.80 -11.30
CA ARG A 11 -2.18 4.73 -11.85
C ARG A 11 -0.71 4.95 -11.48
N ILE A 12 -0.04 3.89 -11.06
CA ILE A 12 1.38 3.86 -10.76
C ILE A 12 1.98 2.69 -11.52
N GLU A 13 3.02 2.94 -12.30
CA GLU A 13 3.74 1.92 -13.07
C GLU A 13 5.12 1.71 -12.50
N THR A 14 5.48 0.46 -12.28
CA THR A 14 6.80 0.01 -11.86
C THR A 14 7.40 -0.91 -12.92
N PRO A 15 8.64 -1.38 -12.81
CA PRO A 15 9.21 -2.30 -13.79
C PRO A 15 8.43 -3.61 -13.99
N ARG A 16 7.65 -4.07 -13.00
CA ARG A 16 6.95 -5.36 -13.07
C ARG A 16 5.47 -5.30 -12.72
N LEU A 17 4.97 -4.15 -12.24
CA LEU A 17 3.62 -4.02 -11.72
C LEU A 17 2.93 -2.78 -12.27
N VAL A 18 1.62 -2.87 -12.35
CA VAL A 18 0.70 -1.75 -12.44
C VAL A 18 -0.13 -1.72 -11.16
N LEU A 19 -0.05 -0.62 -10.42
CA LEU A 19 -0.97 -0.30 -9.33
C LEU A 19 -1.95 0.73 -9.86
N ARG A 20 -3.24 0.43 -9.81
CA ARG A 20 -4.25 1.40 -10.21
C ARG A 20 -5.49 1.33 -9.32
N CYS A 21 -6.20 2.44 -9.29
CA CYS A 21 -7.51 2.48 -8.68
C CYS A 21 -8.37 1.31 -9.20
N TRP A 22 -9.03 0.61 -8.28
CA TRP A 22 -9.90 -0.51 -8.62
C TRP A 22 -11.06 -0.08 -9.55
N ASP A 23 -11.38 -0.92 -10.51
CA ASP A 23 -12.61 -0.83 -11.30
C ASP A 23 -13.54 -1.99 -10.92
N PRO A 24 -14.86 -1.79 -10.81
CA PRO A 24 -15.81 -2.88 -10.55
C PRO A 24 -15.71 -4.06 -11.52
N ARG A 25 -15.22 -3.82 -12.74
CA ARG A 25 -14.96 -4.86 -13.75
C ARG A 25 -13.82 -5.82 -13.38
N ASP A 26 -12.98 -5.44 -12.41
CA ASP A 26 -11.89 -6.29 -11.91
C ASP A 26 -12.39 -7.40 -10.96
N ALA A 27 -13.67 -7.42 -10.61
CA ALA A 27 -14.24 -8.35 -9.64
C ALA A 27 -13.95 -9.83 -9.96
N PRO A 28 -14.01 -10.31 -11.21
CA PRO A 28 -13.64 -11.69 -11.54
C PRO A 28 -12.17 -11.99 -11.26
N LEU A 29 -11.26 -11.08 -11.65
CA LEU A 29 -9.81 -11.25 -11.42
C LEU A 29 -9.47 -11.20 -9.93
N LEU A 30 -10.10 -10.30 -9.18
CA LEU A 30 -9.93 -10.22 -7.72
C LEU A 30 -10.39 -11.52 -7.05
N LYS A 31 -11.58 -12.02 -7.43
CA LYS A 31 -12.11 -13.27 -6.89
C LYS A 31 -11.17 -14.44 -7.17
N GLU A 32 -10.71 -14.60 -8.41
CA GLU A 32 -9.77 -15.67 -8.79
C GLU A 32 -8.50 -15.61 -7.91
N ALA A 33 -7.91 -14.42 -7.75
CA ALA A 33 -6.69 -14.24 -6.98
C ALA A 33 -6.88 -14.56 -5.48
N ILE A 34 -8.01 -14.16 -4.90
CA ILE A 34 -8.33 -14.42 -3.49
C ILE A 34 -8.62 -15.91 -3.27
N ASP A 35 -9.52 -16.51 -4.06
CA ASP A 35 -9.92 -17.90 -3.90
C ASP A 35 -8.71 -18.84 -3.99
N ALA A 36 -7.82 -18.60 -4.95
CA ALA A 36 -6.57 -19.35 -5.11
C ALA A 36 -5.54 -19.11 -3.99
N SER A 37 -5.80 -18.18 -3.10
CA SER A 37 -4.82 -17.74 -2.08
C SER A 37 -5.34 -17.82 -0.66
N LEU A 38 -6.52 -18.40 -0.41
CA LEU A 38 -7.18 -18.35 0.91
C LEU A 38 -6.30 -18.88 2.04
N GLU A 39 -5.72 -20.07 1.89
CA GLU A 39 -4.85 -20.67 2.92
C GLU A 39 -3.64 -19.77 3.24
N HIS A 40 -3.13 -19.05 2.24
CA HIS A 40 -2.02 -18.13 2.38
C HIS A 40 -2.43 -16.82 3.07
N LEU A 41 -3.65 -16.33 2.84
CA LEU A 41 -4.15 -15.06 3.32
C LEU A 41 -4.78 -15.14 4.72
N LEU A 42 -5.48 -16.23 5.02
CA LEU A 42 -6.21 -16.44 6.27
C LEU A 42 -5.42 -16.13 7.55
N PRO A 43 -4.13 -16.50 7.67
CA PRO A 43 -3.37 -16.21 8.88
C PRO A 43 -3.15 -14.71 9.13
N TRP A 44 -3.16 -13.88 8.07
CA TRP A 44 -2.70 -12.49 8.12
C TRP A 44 -3.76 -11.45 7.81
N MET A 45 -4.81 -11.85 7.06
CA MET A 45 -5.84 -10.96 6.55
C MET A 45 -7.18 -11.26 7.22
N PRO A 46 -7.62 -10.44 8.18
CA PRO A 46 -8.90 -10.67 8.88
C PRO A 46 -10.10 -10.83 7.95
N TRP A 47 -10.13 -10.05 6.86
CA TRP A 47 -11.20 -10.09 5.86
C TRP A 47 -11.25 -11.40 5.05
N ALA A 48 -10.17 -12.18 5.01
CA ALA A 48 -10.14 -13.46 4.29
C ALA A 48 -11.04 -14.53 4.93
N ARG A 49 -11.54 -14.30 6.14
CA ARG A 49 -12.49 -15.20 6.83
C ARG A 49 -13.89 -15.17 6.25
N ASP A 50 -14.22 -14.06 5.60
CA ASP A 50 -15.52 -13.89 4.94
C ASP A 50 -15.50 -14.44 3.50
N GLU A 51 -14.42 -15.11 3.11
CA GLU A 51 -14.25 -15.75 1.80
C GLU A 51 -14.56 -17.26 1.82
N PRO A 52 -14.94 -17.86 0.70
CA PRO A 52 -15.11 -17.25 -0.63
C PRO A 52 -16.42 -16.47 -0.79
N GLN A 53 -16.37 -15.33 -1.47
CA GLN A 53 -17.53 -14.53 -1.80
C GLN A 53 -17.88 -14.64 -3.29
N SER A 54 -19.11 -14.24 -3.67
CA SER A 54 -19.54 -14.20 -5.08
C SER A 54 -18.87 -13.03 -5.84
N VAL A 55 -18.89 -13.09 -7.18
CA VAL A 55 -18.39 -12.01 -8.03
C VAL A 55 -19.18 -10.71 -7.80
N GLU A 56 -20.47 -10.81 -7.53
CA GLU A 56 -21.36 -9.67 -7.27
C GLU A 56 -20.93 -8.94 -5.99
N LEU A 57 -20.60 -9.69 -4.93
CA LEU A 57 -20.08 -9.09 -3.69
C LEU A 57 -18.72 -8.45 -3.90
N LYS A 58 -17.84 -9.06 -4.71
CA LYS A 58 -16.56 -8.44 -5.10
C LYS A 58 -16.79 -7.16 -5.90
N MET A 59 -17.72 -7.17 -6.84
CA MET A 59 -18.06 -5.96 -7.61
C MET A 59 -18.55 -4.84 -6.67
N GLU A 60 -19.41 -5.14 -5.70
CA GLU A 60 -19.88 -4.15 -4.74
C GLU A 60 -18.75 -3.64 -3.85
N LEU A 61 -17.84 -4.50 -3.40
CA LEU A 61 -16.63 -4.12 -2.65
C LEU A 61 -15.76 -3.15 -3.47
N LEU A 62 -15.54 -3.45 -4.75
CA LEU A 62 -14.71 -2.61 -5.63
C LEU A 62 -15.39 -1.27 -5.93
N ARG A 63 -16.72 -1.21 -6.02
CA ARG A 63 -17.47 0.05 -6.09
C ARG A 63 -17.24 0.93 -4.86
N GLN A 64 -17.22 0.30 -3.66
CA GLN A 64 -16.94 1.03 -2.42
C GLN A 64 -15.49 1.53 -2.37
N PHE A 65 -14.51 0.71 -2.78
CA PHE A 65 -13.12 1.14 -2.88
C PHE A 65 -12.98 2.31 -3.84
N ARG A 66 -13.57 2.22 -5.03
CA ARG A 66 -13.56 3.27 -6.02
C ARG A 66 -14.18 4.57 -5.48
N GLY A 67 -15.35 4.48 -4.85
CA GLY A 67 -16.02 5.66 -4.29
C GLY A 67 -15.20 6.33 -3.17
N ARG A 68 -14.51 5.57 -2.32
CA ARG A 68 -13.62 6.13 -1.29
C ARG A 68 -12.38 6.77 -1.91
N PHE A 69 -11.84 6.15 -2.97
CA PHE A 69 -10.69 6.63 -3.72
C PHE A 69 -10.98 7.98 -4.38
N ASP A 70 -12.07 8.06 -5.14
CA ASP A 70 -12.49 9.28 -5.86
C ASP A 70 -12.85 10.44 -4.91
N LEU A 71 -13.14 10.14 -3.64
CA LEU A 71 -13.44 11.12 -2.57
C LEU A 71 -12.24 11.42 -1.66
N ASP A 72 -11.03 10.99 -1.99
CA ASP A 72 -9.80 11.14 -1.19
C ASP A 72 -9.89 10.60 0.25
N ARG A 73 -10.76 9.61 0.47
CA ARG A 73 -10.99 9.04 1.80
C ARG A 73 -10.06 7.89 2.11
N ASP A 74 -9.76 7.07 1.09
CA ASP A 74 -8.94 5.85 1.24
C ASP A 74 -8.38 5.46 -0.13
N TRP A 75 -7.08 5.30 -0.23
CA TRP A 75 -6.43 5.02 -1.52
C TRP A 75 -6.06 3.55 -1.65
N SER A 76 -7.09 2.73 -1.93
CA SER A 76 -6.93 1.30 -2.19
C SER A 76 -6.68 1.03 -3.67
N TYR A 77 -5.58 0.36 -3.98
CA TYR A 77 -5.15 0.00 -5.33
C TYR A 77 -5.27 -1.50 -5.56
N GLY A 78 -5.67 -1.88 -6.77
CA GLY A 78 -5.36 -3.18 -7.33
C GLY A 78 -3.91 -3.22 -7.79
N VAL A 79 -3.22 -4.30 -7.48
CA VAL A 79 -1.86 -4.56 -7.96
C VAL A 79 -1.93 -5.63 -9.04
N PHE A 80 -1.51 -5.28 -10.24
CA PHE A 80 -1.63 -6.12 -11.42
C PHE A 80 -0.26 -6.44 -12.03
N THR A 81 -0.20 -7.48 -12.86
CA THR A 81 0.89 -7.68 -13.81
C THR A 81 0.95 -6.51 -14.81
N CYS A 82 2.09 -6.31 -15.50
CA CYS A 82 2.25 -5.18 -16.45
C CYS A 82 1.22 -5.18 -17.59
N ASP A 83 0.75 -6.35 -18.00
CA ASP A 83 -0.30 -6.53 -19.02
C ASP A 83 -1.73 -6.48 -18.44
N GLU A 84 -1.85 -6.28 -17.14
CA GLU A 84 -3.08 -6.25 -16.33
C GLU A 84 -3.95 -7.51 -16.47
N SER A 85 -3.39 -8.62 -16.97
CA SER A 85 -4.12 -9.88 -17.16
C SER A 85 -4.38 -10.62 -15.84
N ALA A 86 -3.68 -10.28 -14.75
CA ALA A 86 -3.79 -10.94 -13.48
C ALA A 86 -3.65 -9.97 -12.30
N VAL A 87 -4.44 -10.22 -11.25
CA VAL A 87 -4.26 -9.58 -9.95
C VAL A 87 -3.10 -10.26 -9.21
N VAL A 88 -2.05 -9.48 -8.95
CA VAL A 88 -0.91 -9.86 -8.11
C VAL A 88 -1.25 -9.71 -6.63
N GLY A 89 -2.12 -8.75 -6.30
CA GLY A 89 -2.53 -8.47 -4.94
C GLY A 89 -3.33 -7.17 -4.82
N GLY A 90 -3.35 -6.62 -3.63
CA GLY A 90 -3.87 -5.29 -3.36
C GLY A 90 -2.91 -4.53 -2.47
N ALA A 91 -2.87 -3.22 -2.61
CA ALA A 91 -2.08 -2.35 -1.76
C ALA A 91 -2.78 -1.01 -1.57
N GLY A 92 -2.40 -0.22 -0.56
CA GLY A 92 -3.03 1.07 -0.34
C GLY A 92 -2.28 1.97 0.62
N LEU A 93 -2.69 3.24 0.62
CA LEU A 93 -2.35 4.24 1.61
C LEU A 93 -3.62 4.60 2.36
N HIS A 94 -3.80 3.99 3.52
CA HIS A 94 -5.02 4.06 4.31
C HIS A 94 -4.96 5.17 5.35
N PRO A 95 -6.08 5.82 5.69
CA PRO A 95 -6.11 6.77 6.79
C PRO A 95 -5.78 6.07 8.11
N VAL A 96 -4.90 6.65 8.90
CA VAL A 96 -4.63 6.16 10.26
C VAL A 96 -5.83 6.48 11.13
N SER A 97 -6.49 5.44 11.62
CA SER A 97 -7.67 5.54 12.49
C SER A 97 -7.24 5.53 13.95
N SER A 98 -6.68 6.63 14.43
CA SER A 98 -6.37 6.72 15.86
C SER A 98 -6.53 8.15 16.35
N GLY A 99 -7.58 8.49 17.04
CA GLY A 99 -7.47 9.70 17.79
C GLY A 99 -8.72 10.51 18.00
N THR A 100 -8.58 11.41 18.93
CA THR A 100 -9.53 12.45 19.29
C THR A 100 -9.64 13.49 18.17
N PRO A 101 -10.70 14.31 18.11
CA PRO A 101 -10.82 15.42 17.15
C PRO A 101 -9.60 16.36 17.12
N ALA A 102 -8.85 16.46 18.23
CA ALA A 102 -7.65 17.29 18.33
C ALA A 102 -6.45 16.71 17.54
N THR A 103 -6.32 15.37 17.46
CA THR A 103 -5.22 14.70 16.72
C THR A 103 -5.50 14.57 15.24
N ARG A 104 -6.77 14.61 14.80
CA ARG A 104 -7.16 14.52 13.37
C ARG A 104 -6.50 15.56 12.47
N ARG A 105 -6.06 16.69 12.99
CA ARG A 105 -5.37 17.72 12.23
C ARG A 105 -3.95 17.29 11.84
N HIS A 106 -3.29 16.52 12.72
CA HIS A 106 -1.98 15.94 12.47
C HIS A 106 -2.06 14.62 11.66
N GLU A 107 -3.23 13.96 11.66
CA GLU A 107 -3.45 12.71 10.92
C GLU A 107 -3.61 12.92 9.41
N ARG A 108 -3.86 14.14 8.93
CA ARG A 108 -4.02 14.42 7.49
C ARG A 108 -2.75 14.17 6.69
N GLY A 109 -1.58 14.35 7.30
CA GLY A 109 -0.27 14.07 6.70
C GLY A 109 0.24 12.66 6.97
N VAL A 110 -0.58 11.77 7.56
CA VAL A 110 -0.15 10.42 7.94
C VAL A 110 -1.04 9.38 7.27
N ARG A 111 -0.41 8.35 6.69
CA ARG A 111 -1.10 7.19 6.12
C ARG A 111 -0.43 5.90 6.58
N GLU A 112 -1.21 4.83 6.59
CA GLU A 112 -0.70 3.48 6.79
C GLU A 112 -0.60 2.79 5.43
N VAL A 113 0.60 2.29 5.08
CA VAL A 113 0.76 1.44 3.91
C VAL A 113 0.37 0.01 4.25
N GLY A 114 -0.63 -0.51 3.53
CA GLY A 114 -1.10 -1.89 3.63
C GLY A 114 -0.97 -2.61 2.30
N TYR A 115 -0.80 -3.94 2.33
CA TYR A 115 -0.75 -4.77 1.13
C TYR A 115 -1.02 -6.24 1.44
N TRP A 116 -1.42 -6.95 0.41
CA TRP A 116 -1.44 -8.41 0.35
C TRP A 116 -1.01 -8.87 -1.05
N VAL A 117 -0.49 -10.08 -1.14
CA VAL A 117 -0.02 -10.67 -2.41
C VAL A 117 -0.61 -12.06 -2.55
N ALA A 118 -1.13 -12.38 -3.72
CA ALA A 118 -1.65 -13.71 -4.04
C ALA A 118 -0.55 -14.78 -3.94
N SER A 119 -0.92 -15.98 -3.51
CA SER A 119 0.00 -17.07 -3.18
C SER A 119 0.99 -17.38 -4.30
N ARG A 120 0.53 -17.41 -5.56
CA ARG A 120 1.35 -17.66 -6.75
C ARG A 120 2.45 -16.64 -7.00
N PHE A 121 2.31 -15.44 -6.42
CA PHE A 121 3.26 -14.32 -6.54
C PHE A 121 4.07 -14.08 -5.27
N ALA A 122 3.84 -14.86 -4.22
CA ALA A 122 4.53 -14.72 -2.96
C ALA A 122 6.05 -15.01 -3.09
N GLY A 123 6.87 -14.34 -2.28
CA GLY A 123 8.32 -14.57 -2.24
C GLY A 123 9.12 -13.96 -3.41
N GLN A 124 8.46 -13.31 -4.38
CA GLN A 124 9.10 -12.75 -5.60
C GLN A 124 9.42 -11.26 -5.49
N GLY A 125 9.24 -10.65 -4.30
CA GLY A 125 9.53 -9.23 -4.06
C GLY A 125 8.42 -8.26 -4.46
N PHE A 126 7.28 -8.71 -4.95
CA PHE A 126 6.18 -7.86 -5.40
C PHE A 126 5.58 -7.00 -4.28
N ALA A 127 5.46 -7.54 -3.05
CA ALA A 127 5.02 -6.74 -1.90
C ALA A 127 5.97 -5.55 -1.63
N THR A 128 7.29 -5.79 -1.70
CA THR A 128 8.29 -4.74 -1.53
C THR A 128 8.19 -3.69 -2.63
N GLU A 129 8.02 -4.13 -3.89
CA GLU A 129 7.90 -3.24 -5.05
C GLU A 129 6.64 -2.37 -4.99
N ALA A 130 5.48 -2.97 -4.69
CA ALA A 130 4.23 -2.25 -4.57
C ALA A 130 4.25 -1.26 -3.40
N ALA A 131 4.67 -1.70 -2.20
CA ALA A 131 4.78 -0.83 -1.03
C ALA A 131 5.78 0.31 -1.27
N SER A 132 6.91 0.03 -1.90
CA SER A 132 7.93 1.02 -2.24
C SER A 132 7.39 2.11 -3.18
N ALA A 133 6.61 1.73 -4.19
CA ALA A 133 5.97 2.67 -5.11
C ALA A 133 4.96 3.58 -4.39
N LEU A 134 4.14 3.00 -3.50
CA LEU A 134 3.20 3.77 -2.68
C LEU A 134 3.91 4.72 -1.71
N VAL A 135 5.00 4.28 -1.08
CA VAL A 135 5.82 5.13 -0.20
C VAL A 135 6.35 6.33 -0.97
N ARG A 136 6.87 6.10 -2.18
CA ARG A 136 7.37 7.19 -3.02
C ARG A 136 6.27 8.17 -3.41
N VAL A 137 5.13 7.67 -3.89
CA VAL A 137 3.95 8.51 -4.21
C VAL A 137 3.49 9.28 -2.99
N GLY A 138 3.41 8.65 -1.82
CA GLY A 138 3.01 9.28 -0.58
C GLY A 138 3.88 10.48 -0.21
N PHE A 139 5.20 10.39 -0.32
CA PHE A 139 6.08 11.50 0.03
C PHE A 139 6.26 12.52 -1.09
N GLU A 140 6.44 12.09 -2.35
CA GLU A 140 6.80 13.00 -3.44
C GLU A 140 5.58 13.66 -4.09
N LEU A 141 4.42 13.00 -4.12
CA LEU A 141 3.21 13.52 -4.74
C LEU A 141 2.18 14.01 -3.71
N GLU A 142 1.92 13.21 -2.68
CA GLU A 142 0.90 13.51 -1.66
C GLU A 142 1.44 14.34 -0.48
N HIS A 143 2.76 14.56 -0.44
CA HIS A 143 3.45 15.34 0.59
C HIS A 143 3.13 14.90 2.02
N LEU A 144 3.05 13.57 2.23
CA LEU A 144 2.83 13.01 3.56
C LEU A 144 3.99 13.35 4.50
N GLU A 145 3.68 13.56 5.77
CA GLU A 145 4.66 13.81 6.83
C GLU A 145 5.23 12.49 7.38
N ARG A 146 4.41 11.42 7.36
CA ARG A 146 4.75 10.09 7.86
C ARG A 146 3.95 9.01 7.16
N ILE A 147 4.59 7.87 6.95
CA ILE A 147 3.93 6.64 6.54
C ILE A 147 4.19 5.58 7.60
N ASP A 148 3.12 4.96 8.09
CA ASP A 148 3.17 3.85 9.04
C ASP A 148 3.01 2.51 8.30
N LEU A 149 3.59 1.45 8.86
CA LEU A 149 3.36 0.06 8.44
C LEU A 149 3.17 -0.79 9.69
N HIS A 150 2.08 -1.53 9.73
CA HIS A 150 1.77 -2.40 10.84
C HIS A 150 1.67 -3.85 10.39
N CYS A 151 2.14 -4.78 11.23
CA CYS A 151 1.94 -6.20 11.01
C CYS A 151 1.86 -6.96 12.34
N GLU A 152 1.39 -8.20 12.30
CA GLU A 152 1.56 -9.09 13.44
C GLU A 152 3.05 -9.38 13.68
N LEU A 153 3.44 -9.53 14.94
CA LEU A 153 4.84 -9.80 15.32
C LEU A 153 5.39 -11.06 14.64
N GLU A 154 4.54 -12.07 14.46
CA GLU A 154 4.89 -13.32 13.79
C GLU A 154 4.95 -13.21 12.26
N ASN A 155 4.46 -12.12 11.68
CA ASN A 155 4.53 -11.88 10.24
C ASN A 155 5.91 -11.33 9.84
N VAL A 156 6.94 -12.16 10.00
CA VAL A 156 8.34 -11.79 9.69
C VAL A 156 8.55 -11.36 8.24
N ARG A 157 7.67 -11.82 7.32
CA ARG A 157 7.74 -11.41 5.90
C ARG A 157 7.34 -9.95 5.72
N SER A 158 6.27 -9.51 6.38
CA SER A 158 5.84 -8.11 6.35
C SER A 158 6.84 -7.20 7.05
N ALA A 159 7.34 -7.60 8.21
CA ALA A 159 8.42 -6.88 8.91
C ALA A 159 9.70 -6.74 8.04
N ALA A 160 10.04 -7.76 7.25
CA ALA A 160 11.17 -7.69 6.32
C ALA A 160 10.94 -6.68 5.19
N VAL A 161 9.69 -6.47 4.72
CA VAL A 161 9.37 -5.41 3.75
C VAL A 161 9.62 -4.04 4.38
N ALA A 162 9.11 -3.78 5.59
CA ALA A 162 9.32 -2.51 6.28
C ALA A 162 10.82 -2.17 6.40
N ARG A 163 11.62 -3.13 6.88
CA ARG A 163 13.08 -2.94 7.03
C ARG A 163 13.79 -2.70 5.69
N LYS A 164 13.41 -3.41 4.62
CA LYS A 164 13.96 -3.20 3.27
C LYS A 164 13.68 -1.82 2.70
N LEU A 165 12.55 -1.22 3.07
CA LEU A 165 12.15 0.11 2.62
C LEU A 165 12.74 1.23 3.50
N GLY A 166 13.42 0.88 4.60
CA GLY A 166 14.06 1.83 5.50
C GLY A 166 13.15 2.37 6.59
N PHE A 167 12.04 1.70 6.88
CA PHE A 167 11.19 2.06 8.02
C PHE A 167 11.91 1.79 9.34
N HIS A 168 11.74 2.70 10.28
CA HIS A 168 12.14 2.53 11.67
C HIS A 168 11.13 1.66 12.42
N GLU A 169 11.59 0.76 13.28
CA GLU A 169 10.72 -0.02 14.17
C GLU A 169 10.46 0.77 15.44
N ASP A 170 9.24 1.27 15.59
CA ASP A 170 8.85 2.10 16.74
C ASP A 170 8.58 1.27 18.00
N GLY A 171 8.19 -0.01 17.80
CA GLY A 171 7.98 -0.92 18.92
C GLY A 171 6.92 -1.99 18.66
N VAL A 172 6.60 -2.70 19.74
CA VAL A 172 5.61 -3.78 19.75
C VAL A 172 4.50 -3.45 20.74
N LEU A 173 3.27 -3.45 20.26
CA LEU A 173 2.07 -3.24 21.06
C LEU A 173 1.43 -4.61 21.36
N ARG A 174 1.31 -4.97 22.64
CA ARG A 174 0.72 -6.24 23.03
C ARG A 174 -0.78 -6.25 22.81
N GLU A 175 -1.32 -7.37 22.32
CA GLU A 175 -2.77 -7.64 22.22
C GLU A 175 -3.53 -6.54 21.43
N ARG A 176 -3.09 -6.24 20.20
CA ARG A 176 -3.69 -5.19 19.37
C ARG A 176 -4.35 -5.71 18.10
N ILE A 177 -4.07 -6.94 17.70
CA ILE A 177 -4.65 -7.53 16.48
C ILE A 177 -5.55 -8.69 16.89
N ALA A 178 -6.84 -8.57 16.60
CA ALA A 178 -7.80 -9.65 16.83
C ALA A 178 -7.65 -10.72 15.74
N ARG A 179 -7.39 -11.96 16.16
CA ARG A 179 -7.37 -13.15 15.30
C ARG A 179 -8.75 -13.80 15.24
N GLY A 180 -8.98 -14.65 14.23
CA GLY A 180 -10.27 -15.28 14.01
C GLY A 180 -10.64 -16.39 14.99
N ASP A 181 -9.68 -16.90 15.71
CA ASP A 181 -9.87 -17.87 16.78
C ASP A 181 -10.23 -17.18 18.13
N GLY A 182 -10.39 -15.84 18.11
CA GLY A 182 -10.65 -15.02 19.30
C GLY A 182 -9.41 -14.65 20.09
N SER A 183 -8.23 -15.13 19.72
CA SER A 183 -6.97 -14.71 20.34
C SER A 183 -6.56 -13.31 19.91
N LEU A 184 -5.67 -12.69 20.69
CA LEU A 184 -5.09 -11.39 20.37
C LEU A 184 -3.60 -11.53 20.07
N ALA A 185 -3.17 -10.99 18.94
CA ALA A 185 -1.77 -10.95 18.55
C ALA A 185 -1.09 -9.62 18.91
N ALA A 186 0.22 -9.67 19.09
CA ALA A 186 1.03 -8.47 19.22
C ALA A 186 1.19 -7.79 17.86
N LYS A 187 1.07 -6.46 17.85
CA LYS A 187 1.23 -5.59 16.69
C LYS A 187 2.62 -4.98 16.68
N GLN A 188 3.41 -5.25 15.66
CA GLN A 188 4.66 -4.56 15.38
C GLN A 188 4.37 -3.30 14.59
N VAL A 189 4.95 -2.19 15.00
CA VAL A 189 4.72 -0.85 14.46
C VAL A 189 6.01 -0.33 13.85
N PHE A 190 5.93 0.10 12.60
CA PHE A 190 7.02 0.73 11.87
C PHE A 190 6.55 2.08 11.33
N SER A 191 7.46 3.04 11.27
CA SER A 191 7.22 4.34 10.64
C SER A 191 8.38 4.77 9.75
N LEU A 192 8.08 5.62 8.77
CA LEU A 192 9.06 6.36 7.98
C LEU A 192 8.60 7.82 7.92
N LEU A 193 9.49 8.73 8.36
CA LEU A 193 9.22 10.15 8.36
C LEU A 193 9.67 10.82 7.05
N ALA A 194 9.01 11.92 6.67
CA ALA A 194 9.41 12.70 5.50
C ALA A 194 10.87 13.17 5.58
N SER A 195 11.35 13.49 6.79
CA SER A 195 12.77 13.89 7.02
C SER A 195 13.78 12.76 6.76
N GLU A 196 13.35 11.49 6.84
CA GLU A 196 14.20 10.30 6.68
C GLU A 196 14.08 9.72 5.27
N TYR A 197 12.96 10.01 4.58
CA TYR A 197 12.64 9.43 3.28
C TYR A 197 13.75 9.59 2.25
N GLY A 198 14.40 10.76 2.18
CA GLY A 198 15.43 11.04 1.17
C GLY A 198 16.64 10.10 1.22
N GLU A 199 16.93 9.52 2.39
CA GLU A 199 18.03 8.56 2.61
C GLU A 199 17.54 7.10 2.53
N SER A 200 16.24 6.89 2.60
CA SER A 200 15.65 5.55 2.60
C SER A 200 15.82 4.84 1.24
N PRO A 201 15.86 3.51 1.20
CA PRO A 201 15.82 2.75 -0.05
C PRO A 201 14.57 3.04 -0.89
N ALA A 202 13.44 3.39 -0.26
CA ALA A 202 12.19 3.70 -0.95
C ALA A 202 12.29 4.93 -1.85
N SER A 203 13.14 5.92 -1.53
CA SER A 203 13.34 7.13 -2.36
C SER A 203 13.96 6.83 -3.74
N ARG A 204 14.53 5.64 -3.92
CA ARG A 204 15.17 5.21 -5.18
C ARG A 204 14.27 4.33 -6.03
N THR A 205 13.02 4.17 -5.64
CA THR A 205 12.05 3.32 -6.34
C THR A 205 11.80 3.84 -7.74
N ARG A 206 11.94 2.98 -8.72
CA ARG A 206 11.63 3.29 -10.12
C ARG A 206 10.13 3.10 -10.33
N CYS A 207 9.38 4.18 -10.30
CA CYS A 207 7.97 4.18 -10.69
C CYS A 207 7.60 5.52 -11.31
N GLU A 208 6.54 5.50 -12.11
CA GLU A 208 5.87 6.67 -12.66
C GLU A 208 4.44 6.69 -12.15
N ALA A 209 3.86 7.86 -11.96
CA ALA A 209 2.49 7.99 -11.52
C ALA A 209 1.69 8.92 -12.42
N TYR A 210 0.40 8.64 -12.54
CA TYR A 210 -0.51 9.32 -13.45
C TYR A 210 -1.80 9.71 -12.74
N ASP A 211 -2.34 10.88 -13.06
CA ASP A 211 -3.60 11.38 -12.54
C ASP A 211 -4.82 10.69 -13.20
N ALA A 212 -6.03 11.11 -12.80
CA ALA A 212 -7.30 10.59 -13.34
C ALA A 212 -7.48 10.82 -14.85
N MET A 213 -6.74 11.74 -15.45
CA MET A 213 -6.76 12.04 -16.88
C MET A 213 -5.63 11.33 -17.66
N GLY A 214 -4.85 10.49 -16.97
CA GLY A 214 -3.69 9.82 -17.55
C GLY A 214 -2.48 10.74 -17.78
N ARG A 215 -2.46 11.93 -17.17
CA ARG A 215 -1.32 12.83 -17.24
C ARG A 215 -0.30 12.41 -16.20
N LYS A 216 0.97 12.37 -16.61
CA LYS A 216 2.06 12.02 -15.70
C LYS A 216 2.20 13.07 -14.59
N SER A 217 2.16 12.63 -13.34
CA SER A 217 2.29 13.45 -12.13
C SER A 217 3.57 13.16 -11.37
N LEU A 218 4.20 12.00 -11.60
CA LEU A 218 5.48 11.61 -11.01
C LEU A 218 6.35 10.92 -12.05
N GLU A 219 7.60 11.37 -12.19
CA GLU A 219 8.56 10.80 -13.12
C GLU A 219 9.53 9.81 -12.42
N LEU A 220 10.24 9.03 -13.22
CA LEU A 220 11.32 8.18 -12.72
C LEU A 220 12.33 9.03 -11.95
N PRO A 221 12.94 8.49 -10.85
CA PRO A 221 13.97 9.23 -10.12
C PRO A 221 15.14 9.54 -11.04
N VAL A 222 15.61 10.79 -10.99
CA VAL A 222 16.81 11.19 -11.70
C VAL A 222 18.00 10.42 -11.12
N GLU A 223 18.70 9.65 -11.94
CA GLU A 223 19.96 9.02 -11.53
C GLU A 223 20.94 10.12 -11.09
N ARG A 224 21.16 10.27 -9.79
CA ARG A 224 22.25 11.10 -9.30
C ARG A 224 23.54 10.42 -9.77
N ARG A 225 24.18 10.97 -10.80
CA ARG A 225 25.53 10.57 -11.19
C ARG A 225 26.39 10.63 -9.93
N ARG A 226 26.93 9.49 -9.50
CA ARG A 226 27.96 9.48 -8.46
C ARG A 226 29.04 10.42 -8.93
N GLY A 227 29.19 11.57 -8.26
CA GLY A 227 30.24 12.51 -8.56
C GLY A 227 31.54 11.74 -8.57
N SER A 228 32.25 11.77 -9.70
CA SER A 228 33.63 11.30 -9.77
C SER A 228 34.40 12.13 -8.79
N ALA A 229 34.83 11.51 -7.70
CA ALA A 229 35.82 12.12 -6.83
C ALA A 229 37.07 12.35 -7.73
N PHE A 230 37.27 13.57 -8.14
CA PHE A 230 38.57 13.98 -8.69
C PHE A 230 39.61 13.82 -7.57
N ARG A 231 40.59 12.97 -7.85
CA ARG A 231 41.83 12.88 -7.09
C ARG A 231 42.64 14.13 -7.34
#